data_bb5c1287f38cbe7c5c4b1456db33f74e
#
_entry.id   bb5c1287f38cbe7c5c4b1456db33f74e
#
_cell.length_a   1.000
_cell.length_b   1.000
_cell.length_c   1.000
_cell.angle_alpha   90.00
_cell.angle_beta   90.00
_cell.angle_gamma   90.00
#
_symmetry.space_group_name_H-M   'P 1'
#
loop_
_entity.id
_entity.type
_entity.pdbx_description
1 polymer ?
#
loop_
_entity_poly.entity_id
_entity_poly.type
_entity_poly.pdbx_seq_one_letter_code
_entity_poly.pdbx_strand_id
1 'polypeptide(L)'
;SLRHRWLDDFFIVLTQLGYRAPMTLWGVLVTLALLLQRNTYAATLWVGTLLLGQTLLVGLKQWIAWPRPNLVAMPPESWAFPSGHTTMGLVFLGTLTILCLPGVPGRRQKAILSAVCILATTIAAARLYLTVHWPTDILGGLLLGGMILACLHTLVLQRPFRTVRPWPLIAATLAAWVISLFTWVVPHYGDIVHRYLPLSLS
;
A
#
# COMPACT_ATOMS: atom_id res chain seq x y z
N SER A 1 -22.95 16.35 -5.38
CA SER A 1 -21.70 15.72 -4.94
C SER A 1 -21.99 14.28 -4.52
N LEU A 2 -21.15 13.33 -4.97
CA LEU A 2 -21.28 11.91 -4.61
C LEU A 2 -20.66 11.61 -3.22
N ARG A 3 -20.29 12.65 -2.47
CA ARG A 3 -19.66 12.50 -1.15
C ARG A 3 -20.71 12.31 -0.06
N HIS A 4 -20.52 11.26 0.74
CA HIS A 4 -21.33 10.93 1.90
C HIS A 4 -20.42 10.76 3.11
N ARG A 5 -20.84 11.30 4.26
CA ARG A 5 -20.03 11.35 5.48
C ARG A 5 -19.42 9.99 5.87
N TRP A 6 -20.21 8.92 5.87
CA TRP A 6 -19.72 7.59 6.23
C TRP A 6 -18.73 7.01 5.21
N LEU A 7 -18.86 7.34 3.90
CA LEU A 7 -17.89 6.98 2.87
C LEU A 7 -16.60 7.79 3.01
N ASP A 8 -16.72 9.07 3.36
CA ASP A 8 -15.58 9.93 3.64
C ASP A 8 -14.77 9.35 4.79
N ASP A 9 -15.41 9.05 5.92
CA ASP A 9 -14.78 8.47 7.10
C ASP A 9 -14.09 7.13 6.76
N PHE A 10 -14.78 6.25 6.05
CA PHE A 10 -14.23 4.96 5.63
C PHE A 10 -12.98 5.12 4.76
N PHE A 11 -13.06 5.92 3.69
CA PHE A 11 -11.94 6.09 2.76
C PHE A 11 -10.79 6.91 3.38
N ILE A 12 -11.09 7.85 4.26
CA ILE A 12 -10.09 8.61 5.02
C ILE A 12 -9.30 7.65 5.93
N VAL A 13 -9.97 6.83 6.73
CA VAL A 13 -9.31 5.86 7.61
C VAL A 13 -8.49 4.85 6.80
N LEU A 14 -9.08 4.28 5.74
CA LEU A 14 -8.42 3.30 4.89
C LEU A 14 -7.14 3.88 4.27
N THR A 15 -7.20 5.12 3.76
CA THR A 15 -6.02 5.73 3.12
C THR A 15 -4.89 6.04 4.09
N GLN A 16 -5.19 6.24 5.41
CA GLN A 16 -4.16 6.49 6.42
C GLN A 16 -3.20 5.30 6.58
N LEU A 17 -3.67 4.07 6.37
CA LEU A 17 -2.82 2.88 6.39
C LEU A 17 -1.73 2.90 5.31
N GLY A 18 -1.92 3.65 4.23
CA GLY A 18 -0.95 3.88 3.17
C GLY A 18 0.02 5.05 3.40
N TYR A 19 -0.02 5.73 4.55
CA TYR A 19 0.93 6.78 4.89
C TYR A 19 2.29 6.22 5.28
N ARG A 20 3.33 7.09 5.24
CA ARG A 20 4.73 6.68 5.47
C ARG A 20 4.91 5.97 6.80
N ALA A 21 4.42 6.55 7.91
CA ALA A 21 4.62 5.98 9.24
C ALA A 21 3.96 4.59 9.41
N PRO A 22 2.65 4.39 9.10
CA PRO A 22 2.04 3.06 9.09
C PRO A 22 2.74 2.05 8.18
N MET A 23 3.12 2.45 6.97
CA MET A 23 3.81 1.56 6.04
C MET A 23 5.22 1.18 6.52
N THR A 24 5.95 2.13 7.12
CA THR A 24 7.26 1.83 7.70
C THR A 24 7.12 0.83 8.85
N LEU A 25 6.18 1.04 9.76
CA LEU A 25 5.90 0.10 10.86
C LEU A 25 5.55 -1.28 10.32
N TRP A 26 4.66 -1.37 9.32
CA TRP A 26 4.30 -2.62 8.67
C TRP A 26 5.52 -3.31 8.04
N GLY A 27 6.33 -2.56 7.29
CA GLY A 27 7.58 -3.05 6.69
C GLY A 27 8.52 -3.65 7.72
N VAL A 28 8.72 -2.96 8.84
CA VAL A 28 9.61 -3.40 9.95
C VAL A 28 9.05 -4.65 10.61
N LEU A 29 7.79 -4.69 11.00
CA LEU A 29 7.21 -5.84 11.72
C LEU A 29 7.20 -7.10 10.86
N VAL A 30 6.91 -7.00 9.56
CA VAL A 30 7.00 -8.15 8.64
C VAL A 30 8.45 -8.59 8.46
N THR A 31 9.41 -7.67 8.36
CA THR A 31 10.84 -7.99 8.31
C THR A 31 11.27 -8.78 9.54
N LEU A 32 10.91 -8.31 10.73
CA LEU A 32 11.21 -9.02 12.00
C LEU A 32 10.56 -10.39 12.02
N ALA A 33 9.31 -10.53 11.59
CA ALA A 33 8.61 -11.82 11.53
C ALA A 33 9.29 -12.81 10.57
N LEU A 34 9.87 -12.35 9.45
CA LEU A 34 10.65 -13.17 8.53
C LEU A 34 12.01 -13.58 9.12
N LEU A 35 12.70 -12.67 9.79
CA LEU A 35 13.98 -12.94 10.47
C LEU A 35 13.80 -13.92 11.62
N LEU A 36 12.74 -13.79 12.43
CA LEU A 36 12.39 -14.74 13.49
C LEU A 36 12.09 -16.14 12.93
N GLN A 37 11.59 -16.25 11.71
CA GLN A 37 11.45 -17.52 11.01
C GLN A 37 12.79 -18.05 10.43
N ARG A 38 13.90 -17.35 10.65
CA ARG A 38 15.23 -17.63 10.07
C ARG A 38 15.19 -17.73 8.53
N ASN A 39 14.33 -16.93 7.92
CA ASN A 39 14.18 -16.85 6.46
C ASN A 39 14.76 -15.53 5.95
N THR A 40 16.09 -15.41 6.04
CA THR A 40 16.83 -14.19 5.66
C THR A 40 16.65 -13.86 4.18
N TYR A 41 16.55 -14.87 3.31
CA TYR A 41 16.34 -14.64 1.88
C TYR A 41 14.96 -14.02 1.60
N ALA A 42 13.89 -14.53 2.22
CA ALA A 42 12.58 -13.91 2.09
C ALA A 42 12.55 -12.49 2.68
N ALA A 43 13.27 -12.25 3.79
CA ALA A 43 13.42 -10.91 4.36
C ALA A 43 14.17 -9.97 3.40
N THR A 44 15.22 -10.44 2.72
CA THR A 44 15.94 -9.64 1.70
C THR A 44 15.05 -9.34 0.51
N LEU A 45 14.29 -10.32 0.01
CA LEU A 45 13.32 -10.08 -1.08
C LEU A 45 12.25 -9.06 -0.65
N TRP A 46 11.71 -9.19 0.56
CA TRP A 46 10.73 -8.25 1.12
C TRP A 46 11.28 -6.84 1.15
N VAL A 47 12.38 -6.61 1.89
CA VAL A 47 12.98 -5.28 2.05
C VAL A 47 13.44 -4.71 0.71
N GLY A 48 14.13 -5.52 -0.11
CA GLY A 48 14.63 -5.11 -1.43
C GLY A 48 13.52 -4.64 -2.36
N THR A 49 12.39 -5.36 -2.38
CA THR A 49 11.23 -5.00 -3.22
C THR A 49 10.59 -3.69 -2.74
N LEU A 50 10.46 -3.50 -1.42
CA LEU A 50 9.91 -2.26 -0.87
C LEU A 50 10.82 -1.06 -1.15
N LEU A 51 12.12 -1.21 -0.96
CA LEU A 51 13.10 -0.15 -1.25
C LEU A 51 13.14 0.19 -2.73
N LEU A 52 13.14 -0.81 -3.61
CA LEU A 52 13.08 -0.60 -5.06
C LEU A 52 11.80 0.15 -5.45
N GLY A 53 10.65 -0.29 -4.92
CA GLY A 53 9.36 0.35 -5.17
C GLY A 53 9.36 1.82 -4.73
N GLN A 54 9.85 2.09 -3.52
CA GLN A 54 9.92 3.45 -2.98
C GLN A 54 10.88 4.34 -3.78
N THR A 55 12.04 3.82 -4.17
CA THR A 55 13.04 4.56 -4.95
C THR A 55 12.52 4.92 -6.33
N LEU A 56 11.93 3.95 -7.05
CA LEU A 56 11.33 4.18 -8.36
C LEU A 56 10.14 5.16 -8.28
N LEU A 57 9.29 4.99 -7.27
CA LEU A 57 8.16 5.90 -7.03
C LEU A 57 8.62 7.33 -6.83
N VAL A 58 9.61 7.58 -5.95
CA VAL A 58 10.12 8.91 -5.66
C VAL A 58 10.83 9.50 -6.89
N GLY A 59 11.64 8.70 -7.57
CA GLY A 59 12.34 9.13 -8.79
C GLY A 59 11.38 9.56 -9.88
N LEU A 60 10.35 8.75 -10.17
CA LEU A 60 9.32 9.08 -11.17
C LEU A 60 8.52 10.33 -10.77
N LYS A 61 8.17 10.49 -9.48
CA LYS A 61 7.48 11.68 -9.01
C LYS A 61 8.27 12.96 -9.27
N GLN A 62 9.55 12.94 -9.00
CA GLN A 62 10.43 14.11 -9.20
C GLN A 62 10.70 14.36 -10.68
N TRP A 63 10.84 13.30 -11.47
CA TRP A 63 11.14 13.42 -12.90
C TRP A 63 9.95 13.94 -13.70
N ILE A 64 8.73 13.44 -13.43
CA ILE A 64 7.51 13.82 -14.17
C ILE A 64 6.91 15.10 -13.59
N ALA A 65 7.02 15.33 -12.29
CA ALA A 65 6.55 16.52 -11.56
C ALA A 65 5.10 16.92 -11.89
N TRP A 66 4.18 15.94 -11.99
CA TRP A 66 2.80 16.17 -12.36
C TRP A 66 1.99 16.78 -11.22
N PRO A 67 1.25 17.91 -11.45
CA PRO A 67 0.50 18.57 -10.40
C PRO A 67 -0.73 17.77 -9.97
N ARG A 68 -1.14 17.95 -8.70
CA ARG A 68 -2.36 17.33 -8.16
C ARG A 68 -3.62 18.09 -8.56
N PRO A 69 -4.81 17.42 -8.47
CA PRO A 69 -6.07 18.13 -8.45
C PRO A 69 -6.09 19.12 -7.28
N ASN A 70 -6.46 20.37 -7.53
CA ASN A 70 -6.63 21.37 -6.48
C ASN A 70 -8.11 21.44 -6.05
N LEU A 71 -8.58 20.36 -5.39
CA LEU A 71 -9.99 20.16 -5.05
C LEU A 71 -10.23 19.92 -3.55
N VAL A 72 -9.16 19.83 -2.75
CA VAL A 72 -9.21 19.64 -1.28
C VAL A 72 -8.46 20.73 -0.55
N ALA A 73 -8.84 20.99 0.71
CA ALA A 73 -8.31 22.08 1.51
C ALA A 73 -6.78 22.03 1.70
N MET A 74 -6.22 20.84 1.95
CA MET A 74 -4.78 20.65 2.12
C MET A 74 -4.28 19.44 1.30
N PRO A 75 -4.02 19.60 -0.01
CA PRO A 75 -3.47 18.51 -0.83
C PRO A 75 -2.09 18.10 -0.32
N PRO A 76 -1.70 16.83 -0.46
CA PRO A 76 -0.34 16.40 -0.13
C PRO A 76 0.70 17.16 -0.93
N GLU A 77 1.82 17.56 -0.32
CA GLU A 77 2.88 18.37 -0.94
C GLU A 77 3.63 17.66 -2.09
N SER A 78 3.60 16.31 -2.11
CA SER A 78 4.29 15.54 -3.15
C SER A 78 3.53 15.55 -4.49
N TRP A 79 4.26 15.44 -5.61
CA TRP A 79 3.71 15.32 -6.95
C TRP A 79 2.66 14.20 -7.08
N ALA A 80 1.73 14.37 -8.02
CA ALA A 80 0.60 13.46 -8.19
C ALA A 80 1.04 12.10 -8.76
N PHE A 81 1.72 12.10 -9.90
CA PHE A 81 2.04 10.88 -10.66
C PHE A 81 3.40 10.27 -10.27
N PRO A 82 3.47 8.94 -10.19
CA PRO A 82 2.36 8.01 -10.01
C PRO A 82 1.81 8.03 -8.57
N SER A 83 0.60 7.44 -8.34
CA SER A 83 0.01 7.40 -7.01
C SER A 83 0.80 6.52 -6.04
N GLY A 84 1.35 7.14 -4.98
CA GLY A 84 2.15 6.43 -3.98
C GLY A 84 1.37 5.38 -3.20
N HIS A 85 0.13 5.69 -2.79
CA HIS A 85 -0.74 4.74 -2.08
C HIS A 85 -1.08 3.53 -2.94
N THR A 86 -1.37 3.76 -4.23
CA THR A 86 -1.67 2.66 -5.17
C THR A 86 -0.44 1.81 -5.43
N THR A 87 0.71 2.44 -5.74
CA THR A 87 1.96 1.71 -6.02
C THR A 87 2.41 0.91 -4.80
N MET A 88 2.59 1.58 -3.66
CA MET A 88 3.14 0.92 -2.48
C MET A 88 2.14 -0.04 -1.84
N GLY A 89 0.84 0.27 -1.84
CA GLY A 89 -0.20 -0.67 -1.40
C GLY A 89 -0.16 -1.96 -2.19
N LEU A 90 -0.06 -1.88 -3.52
CA LEU A 90 0.07 -3.05 -4.39
C LEU A 90 1.39 -3.79 -4.16
N VAL A 91 2.52 -3.08 -4.03
CA VAL A 91 3.84 -3.67 -3.77
C VAL A 91 3.86 -4.40 -2.42
N PHE A 92 3.36 -3.79 -1.35
CA PHE A 92 3.29 -4.42 -0.02
C PHE A 92 2.42 -5.69 -0.03
N LEU A 93 1.17 -5.55 -0.46
CA LEU A 93 0.21 -6.66 -0.48
C LEU A 93 0.66 -7.76 -1.44
N GLY A 94 1.13 -7.40 -2.62
CA GLY A 94 1.58 -8.34 -3.64
C GLY A 94 2.85 -9.09 -3.23
N THR A 95 3.83 -8.40 -2.65
CA THR A 95 5.06 -9.06 -2.14
C THR A 95 4.72 -10.03 -1.03
N LEU A 96 3.90 -9.63 -0.06
CA LEU A 96 3.46 -10.51 1.02
C LEU A 96 2.76 -11.76 0.46
N THR A 97 1.90 -11.56 -0.54
CA THR A 97 1.19 -12.64 -1.23
C THR A 97 2.15 -13.59 -1.93
N ILE A 98 3.10 -13.09 -2.73
CA ILE A 98 4.10 -13.89 -3.44
C ILE A 98 4.93 -14.73 -2.46
N LEU A 99 5.30 -14.17 -1.30
CA LEU A 99 6.07 -14.89 -0.28
C LEU A 99 5.26 -15.97 0.45
N CYS A 100 3.94 -15.80 0.59
CA CYS A 100 3.07 -16.70 1.35
C CYS A 100 2.35 -17.76 0.50
N LEU A 101 2.23 -17.58 -0.81
CA LEU A 101 1.49 -18.50 -1.69
C LEU A 101 2.15 -19.86 -1.98
N PRO A 102 3.49 -20.02 -1.95
CA PRO A 102 4.08 -21.33 -2.21
C PRO A 102 3.53 -22.40 -1.27
N GLY A 103 3.01 -23.49 -1.85
CA GLY A 103 2.41 -24.61 -1.11
C GLY A 103 0.93 -24.44 -0.73
N VAL A 104 0.31 -23.29 -1.03
CA VAL A 104 -1.14 -23.08 -0.80
C VAL A 104 -1.95 -23.75 -1.93
N PRO A 105 -3.02 -24.53 -1.63
CA PRO A 105 -3.87 -25.13 -2.65
C PRO A 105 -4.51 -24.11 -3.60
N GLY A 106 -4.61 -24.41 -4.88
CA GLY A 106 -5.02 -23.46 -5.93
C GLY A 106 -6.35 -22.74 -5.69
N ARG A 107 -7.35 -23.40 -5.07
CA ARG A 107 -8.63 -22.76 -4.69
C ARG A 107 -8.41 -21.63 -3.66
N ARG A 108 -7.56 -21.89 -2.65
CA ARG A 108 -7.22 -20.89 -1.64
C ARG A 108 -6.35 -19.79 -2.22
N GLN A 109 -5.42 -20.12 -3.14
CA GLN A 109 -4.64 -19.10 -3.86
C GLN A 109 -5.56 -18.10 -4.57
N LYS A 110 -6.55 -18.58 -5.33
CA LYS A 110 -7.51 -17.71 -6.02
C LYS A 110 -8.25 -16.80 -5.06
N ALA A 111 -8.72 -17.33 -3.93
CA ALA A 111 -9.41 -16.52 -2.91
C ALA A 111 -8.50 -15.42 -2.32
N ILE A 112 -7.25 -15.74 -1.99
CA ILE A 112 -6.27 -14.78 -1.48
C ILE A 112 -5.98 -13.71 -2.53
N LEU A 113 -5.71 -14.09 -3.77
CA LEU A 113 -5.45 -13.15 -4.87
C LEU A 113 -6.66 -12.22 -5.09
N SER A 114 -7.88 -12.76 -5.10
CA SER A 114 -9.09 -11.95 -5.22
C SER A 114 -9.22 -10.95 -4.07
N ALA A 115 -9.00 -11.37 -2.83
CA ALA A 115 -9.04 -10.48 -1.66
C ALA A 115 -7.99 -9.36 -1.75
N VAL A 116 -6.77 -9.68 -2.17
CA VAL A 116 -5.68 -8.71 -2.37
C VAL A 116 -6.03 -7.73 -3.51
N CYS A 117 -6.57 -8.21 -4.62
CA CYS A 117 -7.02 -7.36 -5.72
C CYS A 117 -8.14 -6.41 -5.27
N ILE A 118 -9.13 -6.91 -4.54
CA ILE A 118 -10.22 -6.08 -4.00
C ILE A 118 -9.64 -4.98 -3.08
N LEU A 119 -8.76 -5.34 -2.14
CA LEU A 119 -8.17 -4.38 -1.22
C LEU A 119 -7.32 -3.33 -1.96
N ALA A 120 -6.47 -3.74 -2.91
CA ALA A 120 -5.67 -2.83 -3.71
C ALA A 120 -6.53 -1.87 -4.55
N THR A 121 -7.61 -2.39 -5.15
CA THR A 121 -8.58 -1.58 -5.90
C THR A 121 -9.32 -0.61 -4.99
N THR A 122 -9.69 -1.03 -3.78
CA THR A 122 -10.35 -0.15 -2.80
C THR A 122 -9.43 0.99 -2.35
N ILE A 123 -8.14 0.71 -2.12
CA ILE A 123 -7.14 1.75 -1.82
C ILE A 123 -7.01 2.72 -3.00
N ALA A 124 -6.95 2.23 -4.22
CA ALA A 124 -6.88 3.05 -5.42
C ALA A 124 -8.14 3.93 -5.59
N ALA A 125 -9.33 3.34 -5.41
CA ALA A 125 -10.62 4.04 -5.45
C ALA A 125 -10.72 5.14 -4.38
N ALA A 126 -10.20 4.89 -3.17
CA ALA A 126 -10.15 5.88 -2.10
C ALA A 126 -9.41 7.16 -2.54
N ARG A 127 -8.33 7.03 -3.33
CA ARG A 127 -7.53 8.19 -3.80
C ARG A 127 -8.30 9.02 -4.84
N LEU A 128 -9.11 8.37 -5.66
CA LEU A 128 -10.00 9.06 -6.63
C LEU A 128 -11.18 9.71 -5.92
N TYR A 129 -11.83 8.96 -5.03
CA TYR A 129 -12.97 9.46 -4.26
C TYR A 129 -12.61 10.68 -3.43
N LEU A 130 -11.45 10.68 -2.77
CA LEU A 130 -10.92 11.80 -2.01
C LEU A 130 -10.34 12.93 -2.88
N THR A 131 -10.41 12.81 -4.22
CA THR A 131 -10.01 13.83 -5.21
C THR A 131 -8.56 14.33 -5.09
N VAL A 132 -7.66 13.49 -4.58
CA VAL A 132 -6.24 13.83 -4.40
C VAL A 132 -5.32 13.28 -5.49
N HIS A 133 -5.87 12.53 -6.44
CA HIS A 133 -5.17 11.96 -7.60
C HIS A 133 -6.03 11.96 -8.85
N TRP A 134 -5.37 12.05 -10.00
CA TRP A 134 -5.97 11.82 -11.30
C TRP A 134 -6.11 10.32 -11.58
N PRO A 135 -7.05 9.87 -12.44
CA PRO A 135 -7.14 8.47 -12.86
C PRO A 135 -5.83 7.94 -13.46
N THR A 136 -5.09 8.79 -14.18
CA THR A 136 -3.79 8.47 -14.75
C THR A 136 -2.74 8.15 -13.70
N ASP A 137 -2.78 8.81 -12.51
CA ASP A 137 -1.86 8.56 -11.41
C ASP A 137 -2.08 7.15 -10.84
N ILE A 138 -3.34 6.73 -10.76
CA ILE A 138 -3.74 5.40 -10.31
C ILE A 138 -3.25 4.35 -11.29
N LEU A 139 -3.51 4.56 -12.60
CA LEU A 139 -3.05 3.65 -13.64
C LEU A 139 -1.52 3.53 -13.63
N GLY A 140 -0.80 4.65 -13.55
CA GLY A 140 0.66 4.66 -13.41
C GLY A 140 1.14 3.91 -12.19
N GLY A 141 0.43 4.06 -11.06
CA GLY A 141 0.73 3.35 -9.81
C GLY A 141 0.52 1.83 -9.91
N LEU A 142 -0.55 1.39 -10.56
CA LEU A 142 -0.83 -0.03 -10.83
C LEU A 142 0.21 -0.64 -11.76
N LEU A 143 0.58 0.06 -12.84
CA LEU A 143 1.60 -0.41 -13.79
C LEU A 143 2.97 -0.52 -13.13
N LEU A 144 3.41 0.48 -12.39
CA LEU A 144 4.69 0.45 -11.68
C LEU A 144 4.72 -0.67 -10.63
N GLY A 145 3.69 -0.77 -9.78
CA GLY A 145 3.59 -1.83 -8.78
C GLY A 145 3.53 -3.21 -9.41
N GLY A 146 2.73 -3.37 -10.47
CA GLY A 146 2.62 -4.63 -11.21
C GLY A 146 3.95 -5.07 -11.86
N MET A 147 4.70 -4.14 -12.44
CA MET A 147 6.03 -4.42 -13.00
C MET A 147 7.01 -4.90 -11.94
N ILE A 148 7.06 -4.23 -10.78
CA ILE A 148 7.91 -4.62 -9.66
C ILE A 148 7.56 -6.04 -9.17
N LEU A 149 6.26 -6.33 -9.03
CA LEU A 149 5.80 -7.64 -8.59
C LEU A 149 6.06 -8.74 -9.63
N ALA A 150 5.97 -8.44 -10.92
CA ALA A 150 6.32 -9.37 -11.99
C ALA A 150 7.81 -9.74 -11.93
N CYS A 151 8.69 -8.75 -11.72
CA CYS A 151 10.12 -8.98 -11.53
C CYS A 151 10.38 -9.85 -10.29
N LEU A 152 9.75 -9.53 -9.15
CA LEU A 152 9.87 -10.32 -7.93
C LEU A 152 9.38 -11.75 -8.14
N HIS A 153 8.24 -11.94 -8.79
CA HIS A 153 7.69 -13.27 -9.05
C HIS A 153 8.64 -14.11 -9.91
N THR A 154 9.22 -13.52 -10.95
CA THR A 154 10.23 -14.18 -11.79
C THR A 154 11.47 -14.60 -10.98
N LEU A 155 11.97 -13.73 -10.09
CA LEU A 155 13.09 -14.06 -9.21
C LEU A 155 12.77 -15.24 -8.28
N VAL A 156 11.56 -15.26 -7.71
CA VAL A 156 11.10 -16.32 -6.81
C VAL A 156 10.96 -17.66 -7.55
N LEU A 157 10.53 -17.67 -8.81
CA LEU A 157 10.45 -18.87 -9.63
C LEU A 157 11.85 -19.44 -9.96
N GLN A 158 12.83 -18.58 -10.19
CA GLN A 158 14.21 -18.99 -10.51
C GLN A 158 15.00 -19.47 -9.29
N ARG A 159 14.71 -18.95 -8.10
CA ARG A 159 15.38 -19.31 -6.86
C ARG A 159 14.36 -19.55 -5.75
N PRO A 160 13.85 -20.80 -5.65
CA PRO A 160 12.91 -21.14 -4.60
C PRO A 160 13.53 -20.94 -3.23
N PHE A 161 12.74 -20.44 -2.29
CA PHE A 161 13.15 -20.20 -0.92
C PHE A 161 12.39 -21.10 0.05
N ARG A 162 12.89 -21.16 1.29
CA ARG A 162 12.24 -21.91 2.36
C ARG A 162 10.81 -21.40 2.56
N THR A 163 9.84 -22.30 2.68
CA THR A 163 8.44 -21.96 2.90
C THR A 163 8.28 -21.01 4.08
N VAL A 164 7.59 -19.92 3.84
CA VAL A 164 7.24 -18.92 4.85
C VAL A 164 5.97 -19.36 5.56
N ARG A 165 5.98 -19.30 6.89
CA ARG A 165 4.76 -19.50 7.67
C ARG A 165 3.92 -18.21 7.59
N PRO A 166 2.68 -18.26 7.07
CA PRO A 166 1.91 -17.04 6.85
C PRO A 166 1.43 -16.35 8.14
N TRP A 167 1.13 -17.13 9.20
CA TRP A 167 0.54 -16.59 10.42
C TRP A 167 1.36 -15.48 11.11
N PRO A 168 2.70 -15.59 11.27
CA PRO A 168 3.47 -14.48 11.85
C PRO A 168 3.42 -13.21 11.01
N LEU A 169 3.32 -13.33 9.69
CA LEU A 169 3.24 -12.20 8.77
C LEU A 169 1.86 -11.54 8.84
N ILE A 170 0.81 -12.35 8.92
CA ILE A 170 -0.56 -11.86 9.12
C ILE A 170 -0.66 -11.13 10.46
N ALA A 171 -0.13 -11.74 11.53
CA ALA A 171 -0.11 -11.12 12.85
C ALA A 171 0.67 -9.79 12.86
N ALA A 172 1.85 -9.74 12.21
CA ALA A 172 2.65 -8.54 12.05
C ALA A 172 1.89 -7.45 11.26
N THR A 173 1.18 -7.82 10.22
CA THR A 173 0.36 -6.91 9.41
C THR A 173 -0.79 -6.33 10.24
N LEU A 174 -1.55 -7.19 10.93
CA LEU A 174 -2.66 -6.75 11.77
C LEU A 174 -2.16 -5.88 12.94
N ALA A 175 -1.05 -6.26 13.58
CA ALA A 175 -0.44 -5.46 14.64
C ALA A 175 -0.02 -4.08 14.13
N ALA A 176 0.64 -4.00 12.96
CA ALA A 176 1.02 -2.73 12.35
C ALA A 176 -0.20 -1.82 12.12
N TRP A 177 -1.29 -2.37 11.61
CA TRP A 177 -2.51 -1.62 11.33
C TRP A 177 -3.22 -1.18 12.60
N VAL A 178 -3.36 -2.06 13.59
CA VAL A 178 -3.98 -1.72 14.89
C VAL A 178 -3.16 -0.66 15.61
N ILE A 179 -1.83 -0.82 15.71
CA ILE A 179 -0.95 0.17 16.31
C ILE A 179 -1.09 1.51 15.58
N SER A 180 -1.04 1.50 14.25
CA SER A 180 -1.16 2.74 13.46
C SER A 180 -2.53 3.41 13.63
N LEU A 181 -3.60 2.63 13.76
CA LEU A 181 -4.93 3.16 14.02
C LEU A 181 -4.97 3.96 15.34
N PHE A 182 -4.45 3.36 16.42
CA PHE A 182 -4.50 3.98 17.75
C PHE A 182 -3.44 5.05 18.00
N THR A 183 -2.26 4.96 17.36
CA THR A 183 -1.17 5.93 17.57
C THR A 183 -1.15 7.07 16.55
N TRP A 184 -1.73 6.85 15.39
CA TRP A 184 -1.70 7.83 14.28
C TRP A 184 -3.10 8.32 13.90
N VAL A 185 -4.03 7.41 13.55
CA VAL A 185 -5.32 7.81 12.97
C VAL A 185 -6.22 8.44 14.03
N VAL A 186 -6.46 7.73 15.14
CA VAL A 186 -7.41 8.20 16.19
C VAL A 186 -6.99 9.54 16.79
N PRO A 187 -5.72 9.76 17.22
CA PRO A 187 -5.33 11.05 17.81
C PRO A 187 -5.40 12.24 16.86
N HIS A 188 -5.22 12.01 15.56
CA HIS A 188 -5.17 13.08 14.54
C HIS A 188 -6.41 13.09 13.64
N TYR A 189 -7.50 12.42 14.03
CA TYR A 189 -8.65 12.20 13.14
C TYR A 189 -9.27 13.52 12.65
N GLY A 190 -9.43 14.51 13.53
CA GLY A 190 -9.95 15.83 13.17
C GLY A 190 -9.11 16.52 12.08
N ASP A 191 -7.79 16.57 12.27
CA ASP A 191 -6.87 17.19 11.32
C ASP A 191 -6.85 16.45 9.98
N ILE A 192 -6.93 15.10 10.05
CA ILE A 192 -6.98 14.26 8.88
C ILE A 192 -8.25 14.51 8.07
N VAL A 193 -9.42 14.59 8.72
CA VAL A 193 -10.69 14.90 8.06
C VAL A 193 -10.63 16.28 7.41
N HIS A 194 -10.15 17.29 8.15
CA HIS A 194 -10.03 18.66 7.63
C HIS A 194 -9.17 18.71 6.36
N ARG A 195 -8.12 17.95 6.28
CA ARG A 195 -7.23 17.87 5.09
C ARG A 195 -7.97 17.46 3.81
N TYR A 196 -8.97 16.59 3.92
CA TYR A 196 -9.72 16.04 2.80
C TYR A 196 -11.07 16.77 2.56
N LEU A 197 -11.35 17.86 3.28
CA LEU A 197 -12.55 18.65 2.99
C LEU A 197 -12.46 19.22 1.57
N PRO A 198 -13.56 19.14 0.78
CA PRO A 198 -13.64 19.83 -0.50
C PRO A 198 -13.51 21.34 -0.34
N LEU A 199 -12.82 22.01 -1.25
CA LEU A 199 -12.70 23.48 -1.25
C LEU A 199 -14.04 24.22 -1.26
N SER A 200 -15.12 23.59 -1.72
CA SER A 200 -16.47 24.15 -1.67
C SER A 200 -17.11 24.17 -0.28
N LEU A 201 -16.47 23.54 0.72
CA LEU A 201 -16.95 23.40 2.11
C LEU A 201 -15.94 23.91 3.15
N SER A 202 -14.78 24.42 2.69
CA SER A 202 -13.70 24.95 3.53
C SER A 202 -13.80 26.45 3.74
#